data_06f3cde15b983d6cd59513cca787c513
#
_entry.id   06f3cde15b983d6cd59513cca787c513
#
_cell.length_a   1.000
_cell.length_b   1.000
_cell.length_c   1.000
_cell.angle_alpha   90.00
_cell.angle_beta   90.00
_cell.angle_gamma   90.00
#
_symmetry.space_group_name_H-M   'P 1'
#
loop_
_entity.id
_entity.type
_entity.pdbx_description
1 polymer ?
#
loop_
_entity_poly.entity_id
_entity_poly.type
_entity_poly.pdbx_seq_one_letter_code
_entity_poly.pdbx_strand_id
1 'polypeptide(L)'
;MARSATRERLFTAAIELIAESGLAATTVDQIAERAGVAKGTVYYNFGSKAALFAALLEYGVDRLATALRDAAAGRAPLDALEAVVAAELAYIGEHESFARLLIAETWRSGGDWQHTARLIRERAIGVVADVLRDAVAAGDLRSDLDTGTAASAVFGMVLTVALDWRALQPGRSFADVQATLMDLLRGRLAG
;
A
#
# COMPACT_ATOMS: atom_id res chain seq x y z
N MET A 1 -5.42 -1.89 -25.44
CA MET A 1 -6.08 -2.94 -24.65
C MET A 1 -5.23 -4.19 -24.43
N ALA A 2 -4.71 -4.89 -25.45
CA ALA A 2 -3.92 -6.13 -25.26
C ALA A 2 -2.66 -5.98 -24.38
N ARG A 3 -1.93 -4.86 -24.49
CA ARG A 3 -0.68 -4.61 -23.74
C ARG A 3 -0.97 -4.40 -22.23
N SER A 4 -2.07 -3.76 -21.87
CA SER A 4 -2.51 -3.58 -20.47
C SER A 4 -2.85 -4.93 -19.83
N ALA A 5 -3.66 -5.75 -20.50
CA ALA A 5 -4.03 -7.07 -20.00
C ALA A 5 -2.82 -8.01 -19.81
N THR A 6 -1.82 -7.93 -20.69
CA THR A 6 -0.58 -8.70 -20.54
C THR A 6 0.23 -8.24 -19.32
N ARG A 7 0.32 -6.93 -19.10
CA ARG A 7 1.02 -6.39 -17.92
C ARG A 7 0.34 -6.81 -16.61
N GLU A 8 -0.99 -6.76 -16.55
CA GLU A 8 -1.76 -7.20 -15.38
C GLU A 8 -1.53 -8.69 -15.08
N ARG A 9 -1.56 -9.56 -16.10
CA ARG A 9 -1.24 -10.98 -15.94
C ARG A 9 0.17 -11.19 -15.38
N LEU A 10 1.16 -10.43 -15.87
CA LEU A 10 2.53 -10.49 -15.38
C LEU A 10 2.65 -10.01 -13.95
N PHE A 11 1.91 -8.98 -13.55
CA PHE A 11 1.89 -8.49 -12.17
C PHE A 11 1.23 -9.50 -11.22
N THR A 12 0.10 -10.08 -11.60
CA THR A 12 -0.56 -11.13 -10.80
C THR A 12 0.38 -12.32 -10.59
N ALA A 13 0.98 -12.84 -11.67
CA ALA A 13 1.92 -13.94 -11.58
C ALA A 13 3.16 -13.61 -10.70
N ALA A 14 3.67 -12.39 -10.81
CA ALA A 14 4.80 -11.95 -10.00
C ALA A 14 4.45 -11.87 -8.50
N ILE A 15 3.27 -11.32 -8.17
CA ILE A 15 2.78 -11.23 -6.78
C ILE A 15 2.60 -12.64 -6.17
N GLU A 16 1.99 -13.56 -6.89
CA GLU A 16 1.79 -14.94 -6.44
C GLU A 16 3.13 -15.64 -6.16
N LEU A 17 4.08 -15.56 -7.08
CA LEU A 17 5.41 -16.16 -6.92
C LEU A 17 6.21 -15.54 -5.78
N ILE A 18 6.10 -14.22 -5.59
CA ILE A 18 6.73 -13.52 -4.46
C ILE A 18 6.12 -14.00 -3.14
N ALA A 19 4.80 -14.24 -3.09
CA ALA A 19 4.13 -14.81 -1.92
C ALA A 19 4.64 -16.22 -1.58
N GLU A 20 4.82 -17.05 -2.60
CA GLU A 20 5.22 -18.46 -2.46
C GLU A 20 6.70 -18.62 -2.06
N SER A 21 7.60 -17.88 -2.72
CA SER A 21 9.05 -18.14 -2.64
C SER A 21 9.90 -16.91 -2.26
N GLY A 22 9.27 -15.76 -2.10
CA GLY A 22 9.95 -14.50 -1.83
C GLY A 22 10.55 -13.83 -3.08
N LEU A 23 10.82 -12.53 -2.95
CA LEU A 23 11.30 -11.68 -4.05
C LEU A 23 12.62 -12.16 -4.64
N ALA A 24 13.56 -12.57 -3.80
CA ALA A 24 14.90 -12.98 -4.23
C ALA A 24 14.88 -14.25 -5.10
N ALA A 25 14.07 -15.24 -4.72
CA ALA A 25 13.95 -16.52 -5.42
C ALA A 25 13.08 -16.45 -6.69
N THR A 26 12.19 -15.47 -6.81
CA THR A 26 11.33 -15.31 -7.98
C THR A 26 12.15 -14.96 -9.23
N THR A 27 11.97 -15.68 -10.32
CA THR A 27 12.68 -15.47 -11.60
C THR A 27 11.75 -14.97 -12.69
N VAL A 28 12.31 -14.31 -13.73
CA VAL A 28 11.55 -13.86 -14.91
C VAL A 28 10.95 -15.06 -15.65
N ASP A 29 11.63 -16.20 -15.67
CA ASP A 29 11.16 -17.42 -16.34
C ASP A 29 9.90 -17.98 -15.66
N GLN A 30 9.91 -18.07 -14.34
CA GLN A 30 8.74 -18.49 -13.56
C GLN A 30 7.57 -17.52 -13.75
N ILE A 31 7.83 -16.21 -13.76
CA ILE A 31 6.79 -15.21 -13.99
C ILE A 31 6.18 -15.35 -15.37
N ALA A 32 7.00 -15.53 -16.41
CA ALA A 32 6.53 -15.72 -17.79
C ALA A 32 5.68 -16.98 -17.91
N GLU A 33 6.14 -18.10 -17.35
CA GLU A 33 5.44 -19.39 -17.32
C GLU A 33 4.09 -19.28 -16.60
N ARG A 34 4.08 -18.73 -15.36
CA ARG A 34 2.86 -18.53 -14.57
C ARG A 34 1.86 -17.60 -15.25
N ALA A 35 2.34 -16.55 -15.92
CA ALA A 35 1.51 -15.62 -16.69
C ALA A 35 1.05 -16.19 -18.04
N GLY A 36 1.55 -17.36 -18.47
CA GLY A 36 1.24 -17.97 -19.76
C GLY A 36 1.71 -17.12 -20.94
N VAL A 37 2.92 -16.53 -20.85
CA VAL A 37 3.54 -15.74 -21.93
C VAL A 37 4.97 -16.20 -22.20
N ALA A 38 5.50 -15.87 -23.37
CA ALA A 38 6.91 -16.12 -23.66
C ALA A 38 7.83 -15.23 -22.82
N LYS A 39 9.00 -15.73 -22.38
CA LYS A 39 10.02 -14.95 -21.64
C LYS A 39 10.37 -13.63 -22.33
N GLY A 40 10.47 -13.62 -23.66
CA GLY A 40 10.70 -12.41 -24.45
C GLY A 40 9.63 -11.34 -24.27
N THR A 41 8.39 -11.74 -23.95
CA THR A 41 7.29 -10.80 -23.67
C THR A 41 7.53 -10.01 -22.40
N VAL A 42 8.14 -10.63 -21.38
CA VAL A 42 8.49 -9.93 -20.12
C VAL A 42 9.54 -8.87 -20.39
N TYR A 43 10.63 -9.25 -21.07
CA TYR A 43 11.70 -8.30 -21.43
C TYR A 43 11.23 -7.20 -22.38
N TYR A 44 10.34 -7.52 -23.33
CA TYR A 44 9.73 -6.51 -24.20
C TYR A 44 8.90 -5.47 -23.42
N ASN A 45 8.19 -5.90 -22.34
CA ASN A 45 7.35 -5.00 -21.56
C ASN A 45 8.11 -4.21 -20.51
N PHE A 46 9.19 -4.75 -19.92
CA PHE A 46 9.84 -4.18 -18.75
C PHE A 46 11.36 -4.02 -18.88
N GLY A 47 12.00 -4.66 -19.84
CA GLY A 47 13.45 -4.59 -20.07
C GLY A 47 14.29 -5.43 -19.10
N SER A 48 13.92 -5.47 -17.81
CA SER A 48 14.66 -6.23 -16.78
C SER A 48 13.73 -6.72 -15.66
N LYS A 49 14.24 -7.67 -14.84
CA LYS A 49 13.57 -8.09 -13.60
C LYS A 49 13.36 -6.92 -12.65
N ALA A 50 14.39 -6.09 -12.46
CA ALA A 50 14.29 -4.92 -11.57
C ALA A 50 13.22 -3.93 -12.04
N ALA A 51 13.15 -3.65 -13.35
CA ALA A 51 12.13 -2.77 -13.92
C ALA A 51 10.72 -3.36 -13.83
N LEU A 52 10.56 -4.70 -13.93
CA LEU A 52 9.29 -5.36 -13.69
C LEU A 52 8.83 -5.14 -12.25
N PHE A 53 9.71 -5.33 -11.26
CA PHE A 53 9.35 -5.15 -9.86
C PHE A 53 9.10 -3.69 -9.50
N ALA A 54 9.87 -2.75 -10.04
CA ALA A 54 9.59 -1.32 -9.89
C ALA A 54 8.19 -0.96 -10.43
N ALA A 55 7.86 -1.44 -11.64
CA ALA A 55 6.54 -1.22 -12.23
C ALA A 55 5.41 -1.91 -11.45
N LEU A 56 5.67 -3.06 -10.83
CA LEU A 56 4.72 -3.75 -9.95
C LEU A 56 4.44 -2.95 -8.68
N LEU A 57 5.48 -2.41 -8.04
CA LEU A 57 5.34 -1.52 -6.88
C LEU A 57 4.54 -0.27 -7.22
N GLU A 58 4.89 0.37 -8.34
CA GLU A 58 4.19 1.54 -8.85
C GLU A 58 2.70 1.25 -9.06
N TYR A 59 2.38 0.15 -9.74
CA TYR A 59 1.00 -0.29 -9.97
C TYR A 59 0.24 -0.55 -8.67
N GLY A 60 0.85 -1.23 -7.69
CA GLY A 60 0.22 -1.52 -6.40
C GLY A 60 -0.02 -0.26 -5.56
N VAL A 61 0.95 0.66 -5.54
CA VAL A 61 0.82 1.96 -4.85
C VAL A 61 -0.27 2.82 -5.48
N ASP A 62 -0.39 2.82 -6.82
CA ASP A 62 -1.45 3.55 -7.52
C ASP A 62 -2.84 3.00 -7.21
N ARG A 63 -2.99 1.69 -7.14
CA ARG A 63 -4.25 1.05 -6.75
C ARG A 63 -4.63 1.34 -5.32
N LEU A 64 -3.66 1.26 -4.40
CA LEU A 64 -3.88 1.66 -3.01
C LEU A 64 -4.32 3.13 -2.94
N ALA A 65 -3.57 4.05 -3.54
CA ALA A 65 -3.90 5.48 -3.54
C ALA A 65 -5.29 5.77 -4.14
N THR A 66 -5.71 4.99 -5.14
CA THR A 66 -7.07 5.10 -5.71
C THR A 66 -8.10 4.65 -4.70
N ALA A 67 -7.92 3.50 -4.04
CA ALA A 67 -8.82 3.02 -3.00
C ALA A 67 -8.97 4.01 -1.84
N LEU A 68 -7.86 4.64 -1.42
CA LEU A 68 -7.89 5.66 -0.37
C LEU A 68 -8.67 6.91 -0.80
N ARG A 69 -8.43 7.41 -2.04
CA ARG A 69 -9.17 8.58 -2.57
C ARG A 69 -10.67 8.31 -2.71
N ASP A 70 -11.03 7.14 -3.22
CA ASP A 70 -12.43 6.73 -3.37
C ASP A 70 -13.13 6.64 -2.00
N ALA A 71 -12.40 6.11 -0.99
CA ALA A 71 -12.91 6.05 0.37
C ALA A 71 -13.10 7.43 1.01
N ALA A 72 -12.23 8.39 0.73
CA ALA A 72 -12.34 9.75 1.27
C ALA A 72 -13.44 10.58 0.59
N ALA A 73 -13.79 10.27 -0.67
CA ALA A 73 -14.60 11.12 -1.52
C ALA A 73 -15.98 11.46 -0.92
N GLY A 74 -16.33 12.75 -0.88
CA GLY A 74 -17.63 13.25 -0.46
C GLY A 74 -17.94 13.13 1.03
N ARG A 75 -16.94 12.84 1.87
CA ARG A 75 -17.10 12.69 3.33
C ARG A 75 -16.62 13.95 4.06
N ALA A 76 -17.17 14.17 5.27
CA ALA A 76 -16.60 15.13 6.21
C ALA A 76 -15.17 14.70 6.61
N PRO A 77 -14.26 15.64 6.95
CA PRO A 77 -12.83 15.32 7.09
C PRO A 77 -12.51 14.20 8.08
N LEU A 78 -13.14 14.15 9.26
CA LEU A 78 -12.90 13.07 10.22
C LEU A 78 -13.49 11.73 9.77
N ASP A 79 -14.65 11.75 9.10
CA ASP A 79 -15.24 10.54 8.51
C ASP A 79 -14.40 10.03 7.31
N ALA A 80 -13.80 10.96 6.56
CA ALA A 80 -12.86 10.63 5.50
C ALA A 80 -11.60 9.97 6.06
N LEU A 81 -11.06 10.46 7.17
CA LEU A 81 -9.91 9.84 7.84
C LEU A 81 -10.21 8.41 8.29
N GLU A 82 -11.37 8.19 8.92
CA GLU A 82 -11.81 6.86 9.32
C GLU A 82 -11.97 5.91 8.11
N ALA A 83 -12.58 6.41 7.04
CA ALA A 83 -12.77 5.64 5.80
C ALA A 83 -11.44 5.31 5.11
N VAL A 84 -10.47 6.22 5.12
CA VAL A 84 -9.12 6.00 4.58
C VAL A 84 -8.37 4.95 5.38
N VAL A 85 -8.41 5.01 6.72
CA VAL A 85 -7.81 3.99 7.59
C VAL A 85 -8.43 2.62 7.34
N ALA A 86 -9.77 2.55 7.20
CA ALA A 86 -10.45 1.30 6.87
C ALA A 86 -10.05 0.76 5.49
N ALA A 87 -9.98 1.63 4.49
CA ALA A 87 -9.61 1.25 3.13
C ALA A 87 -8.16 0.76 3.03
N GLU A 88 -7.23 1.40 3.75
CA GLU A 88 -5.83 0.97 3.82
C GLU A 88 -5.71 -0.39 4.50
N LEU A 89 -6.34 -0.56 5.66
CA LEU A 89 -6.36 -1.83 6.40
C LEU A 89 -6.93 -2.98 5.55
N ALA A 90 -8.04 -2.74 4.85
CA ALA A 90 -8.66 -3.71 3.95
C ALA A 90 -7.74 -4.06 2.78
N TYR A 91 -7.22 -3.03 2.09
CA TYR A 91 -6.35 -3.23 0.92
C TYR A 91 -5.10 -4.04 1.26
N ILE A 92 -4.43 -3.71 2.36
CA ILE A 92 -3.23 -4.41 2.82
C ILE A 92 -3.58 -5.84 3.26
N GLY A 93 -4.70 -6.03 3.95
CA GLY A 93 -5.19 -7.34 4.34
C GLY A 93 -5.54 -8.25 3.17
N GLU A 94 -6.03 -7.70 2.07
CA GLU A 94 -6.34 -8.44 0.83
C GLU A 94 -5.10 -8.66 -0.05
N HIS A 95 -4.08 -7.79 0.05
CA HIS A 95 -2.88 -7.78 -0.79
C HIS A 95 -1.60 -7.94 0.04
N GLU A 96 -1.59 -8.90 0.96
CA GLU A 96 -0.49 -9.12 1.93
C GLU A 96 0.89 -9.25 1.24
N SER A 97 0.97 -9.95 0.11
CA SER A 97 2.23 -10.12 -0.63
C SER A 97 2.77 -8.81 -1.18
N PHE A 98 1.88 -7.92 -1.64
CA PHE A 98 2.25 -6.57 -2.04
C PHE A 98 2.74 -5.74 -0.85
N ALA A 99 2.06 -5.82 0.30
CA ALA A 99 2.46 -5.11 1.51
C ALA A 99 3.83 -5.56 2.03
N ARG A 100 4.11 -6.87 1.99
CA ARG A 100 5.43 -7.43 2.31
C ARG A 100 6.51 -6.95 1.34
N LEU A 101 6.21 -6.88 0.03
CA LEU A 101 7.10 -6.32 -0.97
C LEU A 101 7.40 -4.84 -0.69
N LEU A 102 6.37 -4.06 -0.36
CA LEU A 102 6.47 -2.64 -0.02
C LEU A 102 7.43 -2.40 1.15
N ILE A 103 7.27 -3.17 2.23
CA ILE A 103 8.16 -3.11 3.39
C ILE A 103 9.58 -3.54 3.02
N ALA A 104 9.74 -4.66 2.31
CA ALA A 104 11.06 -5.17 1.93
C ALA A 104 11.85 -4.14 1.09
N GLU A 105 11.18 -3.44 0.18
CA GLU A 105 11.81 -2.38 -0.62
C GLU A 105 12.11 -1.12 0.19
N THR A 106 11.27 -0.76 1.18
CA THR A 106 11.51 0.39 2.06
C THR A 106 12.75 0.21 2.95
N TRP A 107 13.09 -1.04 3.31
CA TRP A 107 14.25 -1.35 4.16
C TRP A 107 15.50 -1.78 3.38
N ARG A 108 15.46 -1.81 2.06
CA ARG A 108 16.65 -2.13 1.24
C ARG A 108 17.68 -1.01 1.32
N SER A 109 18.93 -1.39 1.60
CA SER A 109 20.08 -0.47 1.52
C SER A 109 20.48 -0.30 0.05
N GLY A 110 20.32 0.90 -0.52
CA GLY A 110 20.73 1.20 -1.90
C GLY A 110 19.95 2.38 -2.49
N GLY A 111 20.42 2.94 -3.62
CA GLY A 111 19.87 4.17 -4.22
C GLY A 111 18.40 4.10 -4.66
N ASP A 112 17.86 2.90 -4.88
CA ASP A 112 16.48 2.71 -5.37
C ASP A 112 15.42 2.90 -4.27
N TRP A 113 15.78 2.76 -2.98
CA TRP A 113 14.81 2.93 -1.88
C TRP A 113 14.21 4.34 -1.83
N GLN A 114 15.02 5.36 -2.16
CA GLN A 114 14.54 6.74 -2.17
C GLN A 114 13.46 6.98 -3.23
N HIS A 115 13.57 6.31 -4.37
CA HIS A 115 12.54 6.37 -5.41
C HIS A 115 11.23 5.74 -4.91
N THR A 116 11.30 4.54 -4.35
CA THR A 116 10.12 3.85 -3.78
C THR A 116 9.49 4.64 -2.64
N ALA A 117 10.30 5.15 -1.70
CA ALA A 117 9.81 5.97 -0.60
C ALA A 117 9.12 7.26 -1.09
N ARG A 118 9.68 7.91 -2.12
CA ARG A 118 9.07 9.09 -2.74
C ARG A 118 7.74 8.74 -3.41
N LEU A 119 7.68 7.64 -4.15
CA LEU A 119 6.48 7.16 -4.80
C LEU A 119 5.33 6.94 -3.79
N ILE A 120 5.62 6.23 -2.69
CA ILE A 120 4.65 5.96 -1.62
C ILE A 120 4.19 7.28 -0.99
N ARG A 121 5.17 8.17 -0.67
CA ARG A 121 4.89 9.47 -0.05
C ARG A 121 4.01 10.34 -0.92
N GLU A 122 4.30 10.44 -2.21
CA GLU A 122 3.57 11.32 -3.13
C GLU A 122 2.17 10.79 -3.46
N ARG A 123 1.99 9.48 -3.55
CA ARG A 123 0.74 8.88 -4.03
C ARG A 123 -0.17 8.41 -2.90
N ALA A 124 0.28 7.52 -2.03
CA ALA A 124 -0.57 6.95 -0.98
C ALA A 124 -0.60 7.82 0.29
N ILE A 125 0.56 8.16 0.86
CA ILE A 125 0.64 9.03 2.05
C ILE A 125 0.10 10.42 1.75
N GLY A 126 0.26 10.92 0.51
CA GLY A 126 -0.31 12.18 0.05
C GLY A 126 -1.83 12.26 0.24
N VAL A 127 -2.56 11.18 -0.03
CA VAL A 127 -4.03 11.15 0.19
C VAL A 127 -4.38 11.32 1.67
N VAL A 128 -3.64 10.64 2.56
CA VAL A 128 -3.84 10.80 4.01
C VAL A 128 -3.52 12.23 4.45
N ALA A 129 -2.44 12.83 3.89
CA ALA A 129 -2.06 14.21 4.21
C ALA A 129 -3.10 15.22 3.73
N ASP A 130 -3.76 14.98 2.58
CA ASP A 130 -4.83 15.82 2.08
C ASP A 130 -6.03 15.79 3.03
N VAL A 131 -6.47 14.61 3.45
CA VAL A 131 -7.56 14.44 4.43
C VAL A 131 -7.26 15.13 5.76
N LEU A 132 -6.02 15.00 6.26
CA LEU A 132 -5.62 15.68 7.50
C LEU A 132 -5.56 17.21 7.33
N ARG A 133 -5.17 17.72 6.16
CA ARG A 133 -5.21 19.17 5.87
C ARG A 133 -6.64 19.70 5.84
N ASP A 134 -7.55 18.95 5.26
CA ASP A 134 -8.96 19.30 5.23
C ASP A 134 -9.55 19.32 6.66
N ALA A 135 -9.16 18.37 7.52
CA ALA A 135 -9.58 18.34 8.93
C ALA A 135 -9.00 19.51 9.75
N VAL A 136 -7.75 19.93 9.48
CA VAL A 136 -7.18 21.14 10.06
C VAL A 136 -7.93 22.39 9.58
N ALA A 137 -8.22 22.48 8.29
CA ALA A 137 -8.94 23.61 7.71
C ALA A 137 -10.38 23.74 8.23
N ALA A 138 -11.04 22.60 8.52
CA ALA A 138 -12.36 22.54 9.13
C ALA A 138 -12.37 22.88 10.63
N GLY A 139 -11.20 22.92 11.27
CA GLY A 139 -11.07 23.12 12.73
C GLY A 139 -11.26 21.85 13.56
N ASP A 140 -11.34 20.68 12.91
CA ASP A 140 -11.48 19.37 13.56
C ASP A 140 -10.17 18.90 14.21
N LEU A 141 -9.03 19.38 13.69
CA LEU A 141 -7.69 19.11 14.20
C LEU A 141 -6.96 20.43 14.51
N ARG A 142 -5.98 20.37 15.40
CA ARG A 142 -5.19 21.54 15.79
C ARG A 142 -4.49 22.18 14.59
N SER A 143 -4.45 23.50 14.54
CA SER A 143 -3.96 24.29 13.39
C SER A 143 -2.44 24.19 13.15
N ASP A 144 -1.68 23.77 14.16
CA ASP A 144 -0.22 23.59 14.14
C ASP A 144 0.21 22.15 13.86
N LEU A 145 -0.72 21.26 13.43
CA LEU A 145 -0.42 19.87 13.10
C LEU A 145 0.47 19.81 11.84
N ASP A 146 1.64 19.18 11.95
CA ASP A 146 2.40 18.76 10.77
C ASP A 146 1.69 17.59 10.08
N THR A 147 0.83 17.91 9.12
CA THR A 147 0.01 16.92 8.40
C THR A 147 0.85 15.94 7.58
N GLY A 148 2.04 16.33 7.13
CA GLY A 148 2.95 15.46 6.40
C GLY A 148 3.54 14.35 7.26
N THR A 149 4.01 14.72 8.47
CA THR A 149 4.53 13.75 9.45
C THR A 149 3.39 12.89 10.01
N ALA A 150 2.25 13.50 10.34
CA ALA A 150 1.08 12.77 10.83
C ALA A 150 0.57 11.75 9.81
N ALA A 151 0.50 12.10 8.53
CA ALA A 151 0.11 11.18 7.46
C ALA A 151 1.06 9.99 7.34
N SER A 152 2.37 10.23 7.43
CA SER A 152 3.37 9.15 7.41
C SER A 152 3.22 8.22 8.62
N ALA A 153 2.91 8.78 9.80
CA ALA A 153 2.68 7.99 11.02
C ALA A 153 1.41 7.15 10.90
N VAL A 154 0.29 7.74 10.43
CA VAL A 154 -0.98 7.01 10.22
C VAL A 154 -0.78 5.87 9.24
N PHE A 155 -0.21 6.15 8.06
CA PHE A 155 0.05 5.14 7.03
C PHE A 155 0.95 4.01 7.56
N GLY A 156 2.08 4.33 8.20
CA GLY A 156 2.98 3.32 8.76
C GLY A 156 2.35 2.48 9.86
N MET A 157 1.53 3.10 10.72
CA MET A 157 0.78 2.40 11.77
C MET A 157 -0.21 1.39 11.16
N VAL A 158 -1.04 1.81 10.20
CA VAL A 158 -2.03 0.93 9.57
C VAL A 158 -1.34 -0.22 8.84
N LEU A 159 -0.29 0.07 8.05
CA LEU A 159 0.50 -0.94 7.34
C LEU A 159 1.06 -2.00 8.29
N THR A 160 1.69 -1.57 9.39
CA THR A 160 2.29 -2.48 10.37
C THR A 160 1.23 -3.32 11.08
N VAL A 161 0.13 -2.67 11.54
CA VAL A 161 -0.96 -3.36 12.22
C VAL A 161 -1.67 -4.36 11.30
N ALA A 162 -1.89 -4.01 10.03
CA ALA A 162 -2.51 -4.92 9.06
C ALA A 162 -1.69 -6.21 8.88
N LEU A 163 -0.37 -6.10 8.76
CA LEU A 163 0.52 -7.25 8.61
C LEU A 163 0.59 -8.10 9.89
N ASP A 164 0.71 -7.45 11.05
CA ASP A 164 0.68 -8.15 12.35
C ASP A 164 -0.64 -8.89 12.55
N TRP A 165 -1.76 -8.21 12.29
CA TRP A 165 -3.09 -8.80 12.39
C TRP A 165 -3.24 -10.04 11.52
N ARG A 166 -2.86 -9.95 10.24
CA ARG A 166 -2.96 -11.07 9.30
C ARG A 166 -2.06 -12.25 9.67
N ALA A 167 -0.84 -11.97 10.13
CA ALA A 167 0.16 -12.98 10.42
C ALA A 167 -0.02 -13.64 11.80
N LEU A 168 -0.37 -12.88 12.83
CA LEU A 168 -0.29 -13.31 14.23
C LEU A 168 -1.63 -13.30 14.96
N GLN A 169 -2.64 -12.58 14.45
CA GLN A 169 -3.93 -12.42 15.13
C GLN A 169 -5.14 -12.72 14.19
N PRO A 170 -5.14 -13.85 13.45
CA PRO A 170 -6.17 -14.10 12.42
C PRO A 170 -7.58 -14.29 12.99
N GLY A 171 -7.71 -14.48 14.30
CA GLY A 171 -9.01 -14.59 14.98
C GLY A 171 -9.66 -13.26 15.34
N ARG A 172 -8.94 -12.13 15.24
CA ARG A 172 -9.54 -10.80 15.49
C ARG A 172 -10.35 -10.34 14.26
N SER A 173 -11.49 -9.72 14.52
CA SER A 173 -12.32 -9.17 13.45
C SER A 173 -11.68 -7.90 12.86
N PHE A 174 -12.01 -7.61 11.59
CA PHE A 174 -11.64 -6.34 10.94
C PHE A 174 -12.12 -5.13 11.76
N ALA A 175 -13.37 -5.19 12.24
CA ALA A 175 -13.97 -4.10 13.01
C ALA A 175 -13.21 -3.81 14.32
N ASP A 176 -12.74 -4.85 15.04
CA ASP A 176 -11.99 -4.68 16.29
C ASP A 176 -10.61 -4.03 16.03
N VAL A 177 -9.95 -4.43 14.95
CA VAL A 177 -8.65 -3.86 14.58
C VAL A 177 -8.81 -2.40 14.16
N GLN A 178 -9.81 -2.10 13.31
CA GLN A 178 -10.12 -0.74 12.89
C GLN A 178 -10.48 0.15 14.09
N ALA A 179 -11.34 -0.32 14.99
CA ALA A 179 -11.73 0.43 16.18
C ALA A 179 -10.52 0.78 17.06
N THR A 180 -9.60 -0.18 17.27
CA THR A 180 -8.35 0.05 18.01
C THR A 180 -7.48 1.12 17.36
N LEU A 181 -7.32 1.09 16.03
CA LEU A 181 -6.59 2.11 15.29
C LEU A 181 -7.22 3.50 15.44
N MET A 182 -8.56 3.58 15.36
CA MET A 182 -9.28 4.84 15.51
C MET A 182 -9.22 5.38 16.94
N ASP A 183 -9.24 4.51 17.96
CA ASP A 183 -9.08 4.92 19.34
C ASP A 183 -7.68 5.49 19.59
N LEU A 184 -6.63 4.89 19.00
CA LEU A 184 -5.27 5.44 18.99
C LEU A 184 -5.24 6.85 18.39
N LEU A 185 -5.83 7.03 17.21
CA LEU A 185 -5.84 8.31 16.49
C LEU A 185 -6.64 9.38 17.24
N ARG A 186 -7.70 8.99 17.94
CA ARG A 186 -8.54 9.88 18.76
C ARG A 186 -8.00 10.15 20.16
N GLY A 187 -6.83 9.58 20.51
CA GLY A 187 -6.22 9.73 21.85
C GLY A 187 -7.03 9.03 22.95
N ARG A 188 -7.77 7.99 22.63
CA ARG A 188 -8.67 7.27 23.56
C ARG A 188 -8.05 6.01 24.18
N LEU A 189 -6.73 5.95 24.32
CA LEU A 189 -6.06 4.79 24.95
C LEU A 189 -6.08 4.81 26.47
N ALA A 190 -6.29 5.98 27.08
CA ALA A 190 -6.49 6.11 28.50
C ALA A 190 -7.99 6.21 28.76
N GLY A 191 -8.58 5.14 29.29
CA GLY A 191 -9.96 5.12 29.79
C GLY A 191 -10.12 5.84 31.13
#